data_d83d5951b335ea32007977c312a82483
#
_entry.id   d83d5951b335ea32007977c312a82483
#
_cell.length_a   1.000
_cell.length_b   1.000
_cell.length_c   1.000
_cell.angle_alpha   90.00
_cell.angle_beta   90.00
_cell.angle_gamma   90.00
#
_symmetry.space_group_name_H-M   'P 1'
#
loop_
_entity.id
_entity.type
_entity.pdbx_description
1 polymer ?
#
loop_
_entity_poly.entity_id
_entity_poly.type
_entity_poly.pdbx_seq_one_letter_code
_entity_poly.pdbx_strand_id
1 'polypeptide(L)'
;MRLVMKFGGTSVGDIDAIRKVVAIIKESRDAGNEIAVVVSAMTRVTDQIIAEAERIVTCTDRKVLDTFMADLRTRHITTLEAVAPDYIDEVTKHIDIRLERLKNILVAVHNLRELTPRSRDYIISFGEKLSVFNPGRYQEVA
;
A
#
# COMPACT_ATOMS: atom_id res chain seq x y z
N MET A 1 -1.38 0.56 29.25
CA MET A 1 -0.06 0.01 28.87
C MET A 1 0.26 0.47 27.45
N ARG A 2 1.56 0.56 27.07
CA ARG A 2 1.95 0.83 25.68
C ARG A 2 2.24 -0.48 24.95
N LEU A 3 1.59 -0.68 23.81
CA LEU A 3 1.71 -1.92 23.01
C LEU A 3 2.17 -1.56 21.60
N VAL A 4 3.05 -2.38 21.05
CA VAL A 4 3.38 -2.39 19.61
C VAL A 4 2.82 -3.67 19.01
N MET A 5 1.93 -3.52 18.04
CA MET A 5 1.31 -4.64 17.33
C MET A 5 1.83 -4.68 15.90
N LYS A 6 2.42 -5.80 15.48
CA LYS A 6 2.86 -6.02 14.10
C LYS A 6 1.99 -7.06 13.40
N PHE A 7 1.45 -6.69 12.25
CA PHE A 7 0.67 -7.58 11.39
C PHE A 7 1.39 -7.78 10.06
N GLY A 8 1.72 -9.02 9.75
CA GLY A 8 2.37 -9.40 8.50
C GLY A 8 1.42 -9.45 7.31
N GLY A 9 1.96 -9.71 6.11
CA GLY A 9 1.20 -9.71 4.85
C GLY A 9 0.01 -10.66 4.83
N THR A 10 0.12 -11.84 5.46
CA THR A 10 -1.00 -12.79 5.59
C THR A 10 -2.11 -12.27 6.51
N SER A 11 -1.76 -11.48 7.52
CA SER A 11 -2.75 -10.87 8.43
C SER A 11 -3.51 -9.69 7.80
N VAL A 12 -2.97 -9.11 6.73
CA VAL A 12 -3.60 -8.02 5.96
C VAL A 12 -3.81 -8.42 4.49
N GLY A 13 -3.89 -9.72 4.23
CA GLY A 13 -3.91 -10.29 2.89
C GLY A 13 -5.26 -10.16 2.17
N ASP A 14 -6.33 -10.25 2.92
CA ASP A 14 -7.70 -10.17 2.42
C ASP A 14 -8.61 -9.41 3.41
N ILE A 15 -9.85 -9.18 2.99
CA ILE A 15 -10.84 -8.41 3.75
C ILE A 15 -11.13 -9.02 5.12
N ASP A 16 -11.24 -10.35 5.20
CA ASP A 16 -11.58 -11.02 6.46
C ASP A 16 -10.41 -11.00 7.45
N ALA A 17 -9.19 -11.15 6.94
CA ALA A 17 -7.98 -11.01 7.74
C ALA A 17 -7.86 -9.58 8.30
N ILE A 18 -8.08 -8.56 7.48
CA ILE A 18 -8.04 -7.16 7.91
C ILE A 18 -9.12 -6.86 8.96
N ARG A 19 -10.34 -7.37 8.80
CA ARG A 19 -11.41 -7.23 9.80
C ARG A 19 -11.01 -7.79 11.16
N LYS A 20 -10.34 -8.95 11.19
CA LYS A 20 -9.81 -9.54 12.43
C LYS A 20 -8.74 -8.65 13.07
N VAL A 21 -7.84 -8.11 12.27
CA VAL A 21 -6.82 -7.14 12.75
C VAL A 21 -7.48 -5.91 13.36
N VAL A 22 -8.46 -5.33 12.68
CA VAL A 22 -9.21 -4.17 13.19
C VAL A 22 -9.90 -4.49 14.52
N ALA A 23 -10.51 -5.67 14.64
CA ALA A 23 -11.15 -6.10 15.88
C ALA A 23 -10.15 -6.21 17.04
N ILE A 24 -8.98 -6.83 16.82
CA ILE A 24 -7.91 -6.95 17.82
C ILE A 24 -7.41 -5.58 18.29
N ILE A 25 -7.19 -4.65 17.33
CA ILE A 25 -6.73 -3.29 17.64
C ILE A 25 -7.78 -2.56 18.47
N LYS A 26 -9.06 -2.66 18.07
CA LYS A 26 -10.17 -2.02 18.78
C LYS A 26 -10.31 -2.54 20.20
N GLU A 27 -10.33 -3.85 20.40
CA GLU A 27 -10.40 -4.49 21.71
C GLU A 27 -9.28 -4.01 22.63
N SER A 28 -8.05 -3.98 22.12
CA SER A 28 -6.90 -3.53 22.90
C SER A 28 -6.98 -2.04 23.26
N ARG A 29 -7.47 -1.19 22.33
CA ARG A 29 -7.66 0.23 22.58
C ARG A 29 -8.76 0.46 23.63
N ASP A 30 -9.86 -0.27 23.52
CA ASP A 30 -11.01 -0.17 24.42
C ASP A 30 -10.64 -0.65 25.84
N ALA A 31 -9.62 -1.52 25.98
CA ALA A 31 -8.99 -1.89 27.25
C ALA A 31 -8.06 -0.80 27.82
N GLY A 32 -7.99 0.38 27.22
CA GLY A 32 -7.21 1.53 27.70
C GLY A 32 -5.72 1.50 27.34
N ASN A 33 -5.30 0.71 26.35
CA ASN A 33 -3.91 0.68 25.91
C ASN A 33 -3.62 1.79 24.87
N GLU A 34 -2.42 2.34 24.92
CA GLU A 34 -1.82 3.11 23.82
C GLU A 34 -1.20 2.15 22.82
N ILE A 35 -1.60 2.24 21.55
CA ILE A 35 -1.22 1.24 20.55
C ILE A 35 -0.46 1.89 19.40
N ALA A 36 0.73 1.34 19.10
CA ALA A 36 1.41 1.56 17.83
C ALA A 36 1.21 0.34 16.93
N VAL A 37 0.68 0.56 15.73
CA VAL A 37 0.39 -0.52 14.78
C VAL A 37 1.39 -0.47 13.62
N VAL A 38 2.01 -1.61 13.33
CA VAL A 38 2.90 -1.82 12.18
C VAL A 38 2.24 -2.84 11.26
N VAL A 39 1.98 -2.46 10.03
CA VAL A 39 1.38 -3.34 9.03
C VAL A 39 2.31 -3.53 7.83
N SER A 40 2.19 -4.67 7.17
CA SER A 40 2.86 -4.98 5.91
C SER A 40 1.98 -4.56 4.72
N ALA A 41 2.51 -4.68 3.50
CA ALA A 41 1.71 -4.65 2.29
C ALA A 41 0.65 -5.77 2.29
N MET A 42 -0.44 -5.56 1.58
CA MET A 42 -1.40 -6.65 1.28
C MET A 42 -0.69 -7.78 0.53
N THR A 43 -1.15 -9.02 0.76
CA THR A 43 -0.56 -10.21 0.14
C THR A 43 -0.31 -10.02 -1.36
N ARG A 44 0.89 -10.35 -1.83
CA ARG A 44 1.36 -10.25 -3.23
C ARG A 44 1.44 -8.84 -3.82
N VAL A 45 1.06 -7.78 -3.12
CA VAL A 45 1.16 -6.42 -3.67
C VAL A 45 2.62 -6.04 -3.93
N THR A 46 3.51 -6.32 -2.98
CA THR A 46 4.93 -6.05 -3.15
C THR A 46 5.53 -6.84 -4.32
N ASP A 47 5.20 -8.13 -4.44
CA ASP A 47 5.66 -8.98 -5.54
C ASP A 47 5.16 -8.46 -6.90
N GLN A 48 3.91 -8.04 -6.98
CA GLN A 48 3.33 -7.46 -8.20
C GLN A 48 4.02 -6.15 -8.60
N ILE A 49 4.31 -5.27 -7.63
CA ILE A 49 5.02 -4.01 -7.87
C ILE A 49 6.45 -4.28 -8.37
N ILE A 50 7.15 -5.26 -7.78
CA ILE A 50 8.50 -5.66 -8.22
C ILE A 50 8.46 -6.19 -9.66
N ALA A 51 7.58 -7.15 -9.93
CA ALA A 51 7.44 -7.75 -11.24
C ALA A 51 7.13 -6.71 -12.32
N GLU A 52 6.27 -5.74 -12.01
CA GLU A 52 5.95 -4.64 -12.92
C GLU A 52 7.14 -3.70 -13.14
N ALA A 53 7.88 -3.35 -12.08
CA ALA A 53 9.06 -2.51 -12.19
C ALA A 53 10.16 -3.15 -13.04
N GLU A 54 10.34 -4.46 -12.95
CA GLU A 54 11.27 -5.22 -13.78
C GLU A 54 10.78 -5.32 -15.25
N ARG A 55 9.49 -5.57 -15.44
CA ARG A 55 8.86 -5.69 -16.75
C ARG A 55 8.93 -4.38 -17.55
N ILE A 56 8.67 -3.25 -16.90
CA ILE A 56 8.56 -1.95 -17.57
C ILE A 56 9.90 -1.46 -18.15
N VAL A 57 11.04 -1.96 -17.67
CA VAL A 57 12.37 -1.64 -18.20
C VAL A 57 12.48 -1.97 -19.69
N THR A 58 11.92 -3.12 -20.11
CA THR A 58 12.00 -3.62 -21.50
C THR A 58 10.71 -3.49 -22.27
N CYS A 59 9.60 -3.20 -21.61
CA CYS A 59 8.28 -3.10 -22.23
C CYS A 59 8.22 -1.93 -23.23
N THR A 60 7.59 -2.16 -24.37
CA THR A 60 7.38 -1.11 -25.40
C THR A 60 6.01 -0.45 -25.31
N ASP A 61 5.02 -1.14 -24.71
CA ASP A 61 3.66 -0.67 -24.59
C ASP A 61 3.35 -0.13 -23.17
N ARG A 62 3.19 1.19 -23.08
CA ARG A 62 2.84 1.86 -21.82
C ARG A 62 1.43 1.55 -21.32
N LYS A 63 0.52 1.08 -22.17
CA LYS A 63 -0.84 0.72 -21.75
C LYS A 63 -0.84 -0.36 -20.67
N VAL A 64 0.17 -1.20 -20.67
CA VAL A 64 0.32 -2.25 -19.66
C VAL A 64 0.52 -1.65 -18.27
N LEU A 65 1.28 -0.55 -18.16
CA LEU A 65 1.43 0.17 -16.89
C LEU A 65 0.09 0.77 -16.44
N ASP A 66 -0.69 1.35 -17.34
CA ASP A 66 -1.99 1.93 -16.98
C ASP A 66 -2.95 0.87 -16.46
N THR A 67 -2.96 -0.33 -17.07
CA THR A 67 -3.74 -1.47 -16.59
C THR A 67 -3.30 -1.91 -15.19
N PHE A 68 -1.99 -2.08 -14.98
CA PHE A 68 -1.46 -2.44 -13.67
C PHE A 68 -1.85 -1.43 -12.58
N MET A 69 -1.74 -0.13 -12.86
CA MET A 69 -2.11 0.92 -11.91
C MET A 69 -3.60 0.91 -11.59
N ALA A 70 -4.45 0.66 -12.59
CA ALA A 70 -5.89 0.54 -12.41
C ALA A 70 -6.27 -0.68 -11.54
N ASP A 71 -5.64 -1.82 -11.78
CA ASP A 71 -5.88 -3.05 -11.00
C ASP A 71 -5.42 -2.88 -9.56
N LEU A 72 -4.26 -2.28 -9.35
CA LEU A 72 -3.73 -1.99 -8.02
C LEU A 72 -4.65 -1.05 -7.25
N ARG A 73 -5.14 0.00 -7.91
CA ARG A 73 -6.13 0.93 -7.35
C ARG A 73 -7.42 0.22 -6.97
N THR A 74 -8.01 -0.52 -7.90
CA THR A 74 -9.28 -1.23 -7.69
C THR A 74 -9.18 -2.16 -6.48
N ARG A 75 -8.10 -2.91 -6.36
CA ARG A 75 -7.88 -3.80 -5.23
C ARG A 75 -7.90 -3.09 -3.89
N HIS A 76 -7.20 -1.94 -3.78
CA HIS A 76 -7.14 -1.19 -2.52
C HIS A 76 -8.47 -0.51 -2.19
N ILE A 77 -9.15 0.05 -3.20
CA ILE A 77 -10.46 0.71 -3.00
C ILE A 77 -11.53 -0.30 -2.61
N THR A 78 -11.62 -1.45 -3.29
CA THR A 78 -12.58 -2.51 -2.93
C THR A 78 -12.35 -3.02 -1.51
N THR A 79 -11.09 -3.15 -1.10
CA THR A 79 -10.76 -3.55 0.28
C THR A 79 -11.19 -2.47 1.27
N LEU A 80 -10.92 -1.19 0.97
CA LEU A 80 -11.30 -0.06 1.81
C LEU A 80 -12.83 0.04 1.97
N GLU A 81 -13.58 -0.07 0.88
CA GLU A 81 -15.05 -0.06 0.90
C GLU A 81 -15.62 -1.15 1.81
N ALA A 82 -15.01 -2.33 1.79
CA ALA A 82 -15.46 -3.46 2.60
C ALA A 82 -15.10 -3.36 4.09
N VAL A 83 -14.01 -2.65 4.43
CA VAL A 83 -13.44 -2.62 5.79
C VAL A 83 -13.75 -1.31 6.51
N ALA A 84 -13.72 -0.18 5.80
CA ALA A 84 -13.85 1.14 6.40
C ALA A 84 -14.60 2.12 5.47
N PRO A 85 -15.87 1.84 5.12
CA PRO A 85 -16.65 2.66 4.17
C PRO A 85 -16.79 4.12 4.60
N ASP A 86 -16.82 4.41 5.90
CA ASP A 86 -16.95 5.78 6.42
C ASP A 86 -15.72 6.67 6.10
N TYR A 87 -14.60 6.07 5.72
CA TYR A 87 -13.35 6.77 5.40
C TYR A 87 -13.02 6.74 3.90
N ILE A 88 -13.95 6.29 3.05
CA ILE A 88 -13.69 6.03 1.63
C ILE A 88 -13.15 7.26 0.91
N ASP A 89 -13.75 8.43 1.09
CA ASP A 89 -13.37 9.64 0.38
C ASP A 89 -11.98 10.16 0.78
N GLU A 90 -11.67 10.09 2.07
CA GLU A 90 -10.40 10.57 2.60
C GLU A 90 -9.25 9.63 2.21
N VAL A 91 -9.44 8.33 2.45
CA VAL A 91 -8.40 7.32 2.19
C VAL A 91 -8.16 7.14 0.69
N THR A 92 -9.20 7.22 -0.14
CA THR A 92 -9.05 7.16 -1.60
C THR A 92 -8.13 8.25 -2.12
N LYS A 93 -8.27 9.50 -1.65
CA LYS A 93 -7.37 10.59 -2.04
C LYS A 93 -5.91 10.28 -1.72
N HIS A 94 -5.65 9.69 -0.55
CA HIS A 94 -4.29 9.30 -0.18
C HIS A 94 -3.74 8.14 -1.01
N ILE A 95 -4.58 7.16 -1.33
CA ILE A 95 -4.21 6.06 -2.23
C ILE A 95 -3.87 6.63 -3.62
N ASP A 96 -4.71 7.49 -4.17
CA ASP A 96 -4.53 8.08 -5.50
C ASP A 96 -3.22 8.90 -5.60
N ILE A 97 -2.90 9.71 -4.59
CA ILE A 97 -1.63 10.45 -4.53
C ILE A 97 -0.43 9.50 -4.55
N ARG A 98 -0.47 8.41 -3.81
CA ARG A 98 0.62 7.42 -3.78
C ARG A 98 0.75 6.65 -5.07
N LEU A 99 -0.37 6.26 -5.66
CA LEU A 99 -0.38 5.58 -6.96
C LEU A 99 0.14 6.49 -8.07
N GLU A 100 -0.19 7.77 -8.05
CA GLU A 100 0.36 8.73 -9.00
C GLU A 100 1.89 8.86 -8.85
N ARG A 101 2.39 8.95 -7.61
CA ARG A 101 3.85 8.96 -7.36
C ARG A 101 4.52 7.68 -7.86
N LEU A 102 3.95 6.51 -7.57
CA LEU A 102 4.46 5.22 -8.06
C LEU A 102 4.47 5.19 -9.58
N LYS A 103 3.38 5.60 -10.23
CA LYS A 103 3.27 5.66 -11.69
C LYS A 103 4.37 6.54 -12.29
N ASN A 104 4.59 7.73 -11.73
CA ASN A 104 5.62 8.66 -12.23
C ASN A 104 7.03 8.05 -12.16
N ILE A 105 7.33 7.29 -11.11
CA ILE A 105 8.62 6.61 -10.99
C ILE A 105 8.74 5.47 -12.00
N LEU A 106 7.70 4.66 -12.17
CA LEU A 106 7.68 3.58 -13.17
C LEU A 106 7.80 4.12 -14.59
N VAL A 107 7.19 5.26 -14.88
CA VAL A 107 7.37 5.98 -16.17
C VAL A 107 8.82 6.42 -16.35
N ALA A 108 9.48 6.93 -15.30
CA ALA A 108 10.89 7.30 -15.38
C ALA A 108 11.78 6.06 -15.63
N VAL A 109 11.53 4.94 -14.93
CA VAL A 109 12.24 3.66 -15.16
C VAL A 109 12.05 3.19 -16.61
N HIS A 110 10.82 3.28 -17.14
CA HIS A 110 10.54 2.94 -18.54
C HIS A 110 11.34 3.81 -19.53
N ASN A 111 11.34 5.12 -19.30
CA ASN A 111 12.02 6.06 -20.21
C ASN A 111 13.55 5.90 -20.18
N LEU A 112 14.12 5.68 -19.00
CA LEU A 112 15.55 5.48 -18.80
C LEU A 112 16.02 4.07 -19.18
N ARG A 113 15.08 3.12 -19.31
CA ARG A 113 15.40 1.69 -19.52
C ARG A 113 16.32 1.11 -18.45
N GLU A 114 16.19 1.64 -17.22
CA GLU A 114 17.05 1.28 -16.11
C GLU A 114 16.26 1.19 -14.81
N LEU A 115 16.52 0.13 -14.04
CA LEU A 115 16.03 -0.07 -12.68
C LEU A 115 17.22 -0.29 -11.75
N THR A 116 17.66 0.78 -11.08
CA THR A 116 18.75 0.67 -10.11
C THR A 116 18.28 0.00 -8.82
N PRO A 117 19.18 -0.59 -8.00
CA PRO A 117 18.82 -1.12 -6.68
C PRO A 117 18.10 -0.09 -5.82
N ARG A 118 18.55 1.16 -5.83
CA ARG A 118 17.95 2.25 -5.05
C ARG A 118 16.52 2.59 -5.52
N SER A 119 16.29 2.69 -6.81
CA SER A 119 14.94 2.94 -7.36
C SER A 119 14.02 1.75 -7.12
N ARG A 120 14.55 0.52 -7.21
CA ARG A 120 13.82 -0.70 -6.88
C ARG A 120 13.35 -0.70 -5.42
N ASP A 121 14.23 -0.42 -4.47
CA ASP A 121 13.89 -0.37 -3.05
C ASP A 121 12.82 0.69 -2.76
N TYR A 122 12.94 1.85 -3.39
CA TYR A 122 11.95 2.92 -3.25
C TYR A 122 10.58 2.51 -3.82
N ILE A 123 10.55 1.88 -4.99
CA ILE A 123 9.32 1.36 -5.64
C ILE A 123 8.66 0.30 -4.75
N ILE A 124 9.42 -0.63 -4.18
CA ILE A 124 8.92 -1.68 -3.28
C ILE A 124 8.21 -1.08 -2.07
N SER A 125 8.72 0.01 -1.51
CA SER A 125 8.14 0.67 -0.34
C SER A 125 6.69 1.14 -0.54
N PHE A 126 6.21 1.23 -1.76
CA PHE A 126 4.82 1.60 -2.04
C PHE A 126 3.83 0.50 -1.64
N GLY A 127 4.26 -0.75 -1.55
CA GLY A 127 3.41 -1.84 -1.03
C GLY A 127 2.92 -1.52 0.38
N GLU A 128 3.82 -1.19 1.28
CA GLU A 128 3.50 -0.81 2.66
C GLU A 128 2.82 0.57 2.73
N LYS A 129 3.28 1.54 1.96
CA LYS A 129 2.67 2.88 1.92
C LYS A 129 1.20 2.85 1.51
N LEU A 130 0.78 1.94 0.63
CA LEU A 130 -0.61 1.78 0.22
C LEU A 130 -1.48 1.12 1.30
N SER A 131 -0.87 0.33 2.20
CA SER A 131 -1.57 -0.35 3.30
C SER A 131 -1.75 0.53 4.54
N VAL A 132 -0.96 1.62 4.66
CA VAL A 132 -0.99 2.50 5.84
C VAL A 132 -1.77 3.76 5.54
N PHE A 133 -2.86 3.96 6.27
CA PHE A 133 -3.54 5.23 6.37
C PHE A 133 -3.51 5.72 7.83
N ASN A 134 -3.01 6.93 8.05
CA ASN A 134 -3.06 7.56 9.36
C ASN A 134 -3.74 8.94 9.23
N PRO A 135 -4.97 9.09 9.68
CA PRO A 135 -5.73 10.34 9.56
C PRO A 135 -5.18 11.48 10.42
N GLY A 136 -4.22 11.22 11.31
CA GLY A 136 -3.85 12.17 12.33
C GLY A 136 -2.48 12.84 12.21
N ARG A 137 -1.50 12.28 11.51
CA ARG A 137 -0.15 12.85 11.37
C ARG A 137 0.61 12.24 10.21
N TYR A 138 0.63 12.89 9.07
CA TYR A 138 1.74 12.72 8.14
C TYR A 138 2.89 13.65 8.56
N GLN A 139 3.80 13.14 9.35
CA GLN A 139 5.18 13.60 9.26
C GLN A 139 5.85 12.67 8.24
N GLU A 140 6.06 13.17 7.02
CA GLU A 140 7.03 12.56 6.12
C GLU A 140 8.37 12.59 6.86
N VAL A 141 8.81 11.41 7.29
CA VAL A 141 10.23 11.24 7.58
C VAL A 141 10.88 11.11 6.21
N ALA A 142 11.54 12.17 5.81
CA ALA A 142 12.33 12.25 4.60
C ALA A 142 13.49 11.24 4.62
#